data_972927cc870745c3dc34644c123927e6
#
_entry.id   972927cc870745c3dc34644c123927e6
#
_cell.length_a   1.000
_cell.length_b   1.000
_cell.length_c   1.000
_cell.angle_alpha   90.00
_cell.angle_beta   90.00
_cell.angle_gamma   90.00
#
_symmetry.space_group_name_H-M   'P 1'
#
loop_
_entity.id
_entity.type
_entity.pdbx_description
1 polymer ?
#
loop_
_entity_poly.entity_id
_entity_poly.type
_entity_poly.pdbx_seq_one_letter_code
_entity_poly.pdbx_strand_id
1 'polypeptide(L)'
;MSRCGNLLRNARPKSAFMSQAIAPNEVWITHVTEFRIPAGKAYLSPIVDCFDGMPISWSISCSPDAEMANSSLLGTCSQLGEGEHPIVHSDRGCHYRWPGWIGICSEYGLRRSMSRKGSSPDNARAEGLFGRLKVEFFYGCDWTGVTMERFIELLDEYLVWYRDEKIKSDLGYRSPMQYRKDLGLAA
;
A
#
# COMPACT_ATOMS: atom_id res chain seq x y z
N MET A 1 -10.66 48.75 -19.96
CA MET A 1 -11.63 47.76 -19.41
C MET A 1 -10.99 46.39 -19.49
N SER A 2 -10.36 45.97 -18.41
CA SER A 2 -9.57 44.73 -18.34
C SER A 2 -10.41 43.67 -17.65
N ARG A 3 -10.70 42.56 -18.33
CA ARG A 3 -11.37 41.41 -17.74
C ARG A 3 -10.31 40.49 -17.11
N CYS A 4 -10.23 40.54 -15.80
CA CYS A 4 -9.47 39.63 -15.01
C CYS A 4 -10.13 38.22 -15.07
N GLY A 5 -9.49 37.29 -15.80
CA GLY A 5 -9.94 35.90 -15.90
C GLY A 5 -9.74 35.17 -14.58
N ASN A 6 -10.83 34.73 -14.03
CA ASN A 6 -10.92 33.93 -12.78
C ASN A 6 -10.36 32.53 -13.07
N LEU A 7 -9.11 32.27 -12.68
CA LEU A 7 -8.52 30.94 -12.63
C LEU A 7 -9.10 30.20 -11.41
N LEU A 8 -10.29 29.65 -11.56
CA LEU A 8 -10.83 28.66 -10.63
C LEU A 8 -9.92 27.41 -10.72
N ARG A 9 -9.02 27.27 -9.77
CA ARG A 9 -8.35 26.01 -9.51
C ARG A 9 -9.43 25.02 -9.09
N ASN A 10 -9.87 24.18 -10.02
CA ASN A 10 -10.69 23.01 -9.72
C ASN A 10 -9.86 22.07 -8.83
N ALA A 11 -10.03 22.20 -7.52
CA ALA A 11 -9.57 21.23 -6.57
C ALA A 11 -10.34 19.92 -6.84
N ARG A 12 -9.72 18.96 -7.52
CA ARG A 12 -10.29 17.62 -7.73
C ARG A 12 -10.65 17.01 -6.37
N PRO A 13 -11.79 16.33 -6.23
CA PRO A 13 -12.12 15.66 -4.99
C PRO A 13 -11.02 14.65 -4.64
N LYS A 14 -10.62 14.59 -3.35
CA LYS A 14 -9.49 13.76 -2.89
C LYS A 14 -9.64 12.26 -3.23
N SER A 15 -10.86 11.74 -3.31
CA SER A 15 -11.15 10.36 -3.73
C SER A 15 -10.79 10.09 -5.19
N ALA A 16 -11.00 11.06 -6.08
CA ALA A 16 -10.62 10.95 -7.50
C ALA A 16 -9.08 10.97 -7.70
N PHE A 17 -8.34 11.54 -6.75
CA PHE A 17 -6.89 11.65 -6.83
C PHE A 17 -6.18 10.30 -6.64
N MET A 18 -6.68 9.44 -5.75
CA MET A 18 -6.08 8.13 -5.45
C MET A 18 -6.33 7.08 -6.53
N SER A 19 -7.39 7.25 -7.34
CA SER A 19 -7.69 6.37 -8.46
C SER A 19 -6.95 6.74 -9.76
N GLN A 20 -6.10 7.77 -9.75
CA GLN A 20 -5.50 8.39 -10.94
C GLN A 20 -3.98 8.57 -10.84
N ALA A 21 -3.26 7.74 -10.09
CA ALA A 21 -1.82 7.68 -10.22
C ALA A 21 -1.49 7.25 -11.67
N ILE A 22 -0.78 8.09 -12.40
CA ILE A 22 -0.41 7.86 -13.81
C ILE A 22 1.03 7.40 -13.96
N ALA A 23 1.81 7.50 -12.89
CA ALA A 23 3.19 7.04 -12.81
C ALA A 23 3.45 6.35 -11.46
N PRO A 24 4.47 5.47 -11.38
CA PRO A 24 4.94 4.92 -10.10
C PRO A 24 5.34 6.03 -9.13
N ASN A 25 5.25 5.73 -7.85
CA ASN A 25 5.68 6.60 -6.76
C ASN A 25 4.97 7.97 -6.67
N GLU A 26 3.80 8.13 -7.32
CA GLU A 26 2.96 9.32 -7.11
C GLU A 26 2.12 9.20 -5.83
N VAL A 27 1.48 8.05 -5.64
CA VAL A 27 0.58 7.80 -4.52
C VAL A 27 0.78 6.39 -3.98
N TRP A 28 1.15 6.29 -2.74
CA TRP A 28 1.21 5.05 -1.99
C TRP A 28 0.03 4.94 -1.04
N ILE A 29 -0.42 3.72 -0.83
CA ILE A 29 -1.47 3.42 0.14
C ILE A 29 -0.98 2.37 1.13
N THR A 30 -1.38 2.52 2.38
CA THR A 30 -1.04 1.57 3.44
C THR A 30 -2.21 1.37 4.40
N HIS A 31 -2.29 0.17 4.93
CA HIS A 31 -3.25 -0.21 5.97
C HIS A 31 -2.75 -1.45 6.71
N VAL A 32 -2.90 -1.51 8.01
CA VAL A 32 -2.58 -2.72 8.79
C VAL A 32 -3.78 -3.66 8.78
N THR A 33 -3.56 -4.91 8.36
CA THR A 33 -4.59 -5.96 8.37
C THR A 33 -4.21 -7.10 9.31
N GLU A 34 -5.20 -7.62 10.04
CA GLU A 34 -5.05 -8.77 10.96
C GLU A 34 -5.47 -10.06 10.26
N PHE A 35 -4.69 -11.12 10.49
CA PHE A 35 -5.01 -12.52 10.23
C PHE A 35 -5.05 -13.28 11.55
N ARG A 36 -6.08 -14.12 11.73
CA ARG A 36 -6.22 -14.94 12.91
C ARG A 36 -6.27 -16.40 12.50
N ILE A 37 -5.29 -17.18 12.94
CA ILE A 37 -5.24 -18.64 12.79
C ILE A 37 -5.29 -19.31 14.17
N PRO A 38 -5.48 -20.64 14.27
CA PRO A 38 -5.48 -21.32 15.57
C PRO A 38 -4.23 -21.09 16.40
N ALA A 39 -3.05 -20.92 15.78
CA ALA A 39 -1.78 -20.66 16.45
C ALA A 39 -1.64 -19.22 16.99
N GLY A 40 -2.49 -18.26 16.58
CA GLY A 40 -2.41 -16.88 17.06
C GLY A 40 -2.85 -15.83 16.04
N LYS A 41 -2.24 -14.65 16.12
CA LYS A 41 -2.51 -13.52 15.23
C LYS A 41 -1.24 -13.09 14.50
N ALA A 42 -1.38 -12.76 13.23
CA ALA A 42 -0.38 -12.06 12.45
C ALA A 42 -0.96 -10.77 11.89
N TYR A 43 -0.11 -9.77 11.74
CA TYR A 43 -0.44 -8.46 11.19
C TYR A 43 0.44 -8.19 9.99
N LEU A 44 -0.15 -7.65 8.94
CA LEU A 44 0.54 -7.25 7.72
C LEU A 44 0.39 -5.74 7.52
N SER A 45 1.51 -5.07 7.30
CA SER A 45 1.59 -3.64 6.95
C SER A 45 2.30 -3.49 5.60
N PRO A 46 1.60 -3.49 4.47
CA PRO A 46 2.20 -3.27 3.17
C PRO A 46 2.15 -1.79 2.79
N ILE A 47 3.09 -1.36 1.96
CA ILE A 47 3.01 -0.14 1.16
C ILE A 47 2.73 -0.55 -0.28
N VAL A 48 1.64 -0.05 -0.83
CA VAL A 48 1.16 -0.41 -2.17
C VAL A 48 1.13 0.81 -3.06
N ASP A 49 1.71 0.70 -4.25
CA ASP A 49 1.63 1.77 -5.25
C ASP A 49 0.24 1.80 -5.91
N CYS A 50 -0.36 2.98 -5.96
CA CYS A 50 -1.66 3.16 -6.61
C CYS A 50 -1.57 3.15 -8.14
N PHE A 51 -0.39 3.22 -8.74
CA PHE A 51 -0.21 3.15 -10.18
C PHE A 51 -0.67 1.80 -10.76
N ASP A 52 -0.17 0.71 -10.21
CA ASP A 52 -0.41 -0.65 -10.69
C ASP A 52 -0.91 -1.62 -9.61
N GLY A 53 -0.99 -1.15 -8.37
CA GLY A 53 -1.35 -1.96 -7.21
C GLY A 53 -0.24 -2.93 -6.79
N MET A 54 1.01 -2.59 -7.06
CA MET A 54 2.18 -3.36 -6.64
C MET A 54 2.44 -3.15 -5.15
N PRO A 55 2.53 -4.20 -4.33
CA PRO A 55 3.13 -4.09 -3.00
C PRO A 55 4.63 -3.86 -3.17
N ILE A 56 5.10 -2.66 -2.78
CA ILE A 56 6.50 -2.26 -2.91
C ILE A 56 7.33 -2.88 -1.79
N SER A 57 6.86 -2.74 -0.58
CA SER A 57 7.46 -3.29 0.64
C SER A 57 6.36 -3.66 1.63
N TRP A 58 6.67 -4.57 2.55
CA TRP A 58 5.75 -4.96 3.61
C TRP A 58 6.51 -5.44 4.85
N SER A 59 5.81 -5.42 5.97
CA SER A 59 6.25 -6.04 7.22
C SER A 59 5.15 -6.94 7.77
N ILE A 60 5.54 -8.09 8.27
CA ILE A 60 4.65 -9.06 8.91
C ILE A 60 5.14 -9.26 10.34
N SER A 61 4.23 -9.16 11.33
CA SER A 61 4.56 -9.28 12.75
C SER A 61 3.43 -9.94 13.52
N CYS A 62 3.75 -10.52 14.68
CA CYS A 62 2.74 -10.98 15.62
C CYS A 62 2.14 -9.85 16.48
N SER A 63 2.68 -8.64 16.38
CA SER A 63 2.23 -7.43 17.10
C SER A 63 2.04 -6.25 16.14
N PRO A 64 0.91 -5.52 16.21
CA PRO A 64 0.69 -4.34 15.39
C PRO A 64 1.35 -3.11 16.04
N ASP A 65 2.67 -3.06 16.07
CA ASP A 65 3.46 -2.01 16.70
C ASP A 65 3.97 -0.95 15.70
N ALA A 66 4.67 0.06 16.24
CA ALA A 66 5.23 1.14 15.43
C ALA A 66 6.36 0.65 14.54
N GLU A 67 7.14 -0.31 15.00
CA GLU A 67 8.28 -0.85 14.27
C GLU A 67 7.83 -1.52 12.99
N MET A 68 6.76 -2.34 13.04
CA MET A 68 6.19 -2.98 11.86
C MET A 68 5.78 -1.96 10.79
N ALA A 69 5.04 -0.91 11.18
CA ALA A 69 4.61 0.13 10.23
C ALA A 69 5.81 0.93 9.69
N ASN A 70 6.75 1.30 10.55
CA ASN A 70 7.93 2.06 10.16
C ASN A 70 8.86 1.26 9.23
N SER A 71 9.07 -0.04 9.50
CA SER A 71 9.92 -0.90 8.68
C SER A 71 9.40 -1.02 7.24
N SER A 72 8.09 -1.20 7.05
CA SER A 72 7.50 -1.24 5.70
C SER A 72 7.67 0.11 4.97
N LEU A 73 7.52 1.24 5.66
CA LEU A 73 7.73 2.55 5.06
C LEU A 73 9.20 2.79 4.69
N LEU A 74 10.13 2.48 5.59
CA LEU A 74 11.57 2.61 5.32
C LEU A 74 12.02 1.73 4.16
N GLY A 75 11.56 0.47 4.11
CA GLY A 75 11.85 -0.44 2.99
C GLY A 75 11.33 0.07 1.64
N THR A 76 10.25 0.86 1.64
CA THR A 76 9.75 1.51 0.43
C THR A 76 10.55 2.78 0.11
N CYS A 77 10.84 3.62 1.11
CA CYS A 77 11.59 4.85 0.92
C CYS A 77 13.01 4.61 0.40
N SER A 78 13.64 3.48 0.76
CA SER A 78 14.98 3.13 0.26
C SER A 78 15.03 2.84 -1.25
N GLN A 79 13.88 2.69 -1.90
CA GLN A 79 13.74 2.44 -3.34
C GLN A 79 13.40 3.71 -4.14
N LEU A 80 13.21 4.85 -3.46
CA LEU A 80 12.90 6.12 -4.12
C LEU A 80 14.08 6.65 -4.94
N GLY A 81 13.78 7.09 -6.14
CA GLY A 81 14.70 7.86 -6.96
C GLY A 81 14.84 9.32 -6.50
N GLU A 82 15.84 9.99 -7.03
CA GLU A 82 16.06 11.41 -6.75
C GLU A 82 14.85 12.26 -7.19
N GLY A 83 14.35 13.10 -6.30
CA GLY A 83 13.22 14.00 -6.58
C GLY A 83 11.84 13.36 -6.49
N GLU A 84 11.74 12.09 -6.16
CA GLU A 84 10.45 11.43 -5.91
C GLU A 84 9.93 11.74 -4.50
N HIS A 85 8.73 12.31 -4.42
CA HIS A 85 8.07 12.67 -3.15
C HIS A 85 6.61 12.18 -3.14
N PRO A 86 6.37 10.88 -2.99
CA PRO A 86 5.04 10.30 -3.01
C PRO A 86 4.09 10.89 -1.97
N ILE A 87 2.80 10.81 -2.28
CA ILE A 87 1.77 10.95 -1.26
C ILE A 87 1.57 9.58 -0.62
N VAL A 88 1.82 9.45 0.69
CA VAL A 88 1.45 8.25 1.43
C VAL A 88 0.08 8.44 2.08
N HIS A 89 -0.89 7.65 1.62
CA HIS A 89 -2.26 7.65 2.14
C HIS A 89 -2.47 6.48 3.10
N SER A 90 -3.03 6.79 4.26
CA SER A 90 -3.37 5.80 5.27
C SER A 90 -4.78 6.04 5.83
N ASP A 91 -5.30 5.07 6.54
CA ASP A 91 -6.42 5.29 7.44
C ASP A 91 -5.99 6.14 8.66
N ARG A 92 -6.86 6.21 9.67
CA ARG A 92 -6.59 6.93 10.91
C ARG A 92 -6.00 6.04 12.00
N GLY A 93 -5.42 4.90 11.65
CA GLY A 93 -4.74 4.02 12.59
C GLY A 93 -3.72 4.78 13.45
N CYS A 94 -3.56 4.36 14.71
CA CYS A 94 -2.64 5.02 15.64
C CYS A 94 -1.19 4.99 15.13
N HIS A 95 -0.81 3.93 14.42
CA HIS A 95 0.53 3.72 13.86
C HIS A 95 0.99 4.89 12.98
N TYR A 96 0.09 5.43 12.14
CA TYR A 96 0.38 6.51 11.20
C TYR A 96 0.42 7.91 11.83
N ARG A 97 0.21 8.00 13.15
CA ARG A 97 0.23 9.23 13.95
C ARG A 97 1.39 9.26 14.94
N TRP A 98 2.16 8.19 15.02
CA TRP A 98 3.32 8.10 15.90
C TRP A 98 4.50 8.92 15.38
N PRO A 99 5.36 9.42 16.29
CA PRO A 99 6.50 10.27 15.92
C PRO A 99 7.46 9.62 14.91
N GLY A 100 7.71 8.31 15.02
CA GLY A 100 8.58 7.57 14.08
C GLY A 100 8.07 7.62 12.66
N TRP A 101 6.78 7.31 12.44
CA TRP A 101 6.16 7.41 11.11
C TRP A 101 6.22 8.82 10.53
N ILE A 102 5.93 9.83 11.39
CA ILE A 102 5.97 11.24 10.98
C ILE A 102 7.39 11.65 10.62
N GLY A 103 8.38 11.21 11.41
CA GLY A 103 9.80 11.47 11.19
C GLY A 103 10.27 10.94 9.84
N ILE A 104 9.96 9.67 9.53
CA ILE A 104 10.31 9.05 8.22
C ILE A 104 9.66 9.83 7.08
N CYS A 105 8.37 10.14 7.17
CA CYS A 105 7.71 10.92 6.13
C CYS A 105 8.38 12.29 5.90
N SER A 106 8.81 12.95 6.97
CA SER A 106 9.51 14.25 6.88
C SER A 106 10.90 14.11 6.27
N GLU A 107 11.67 13.10 6.67
CA GLU A 107 13.03 12.84 6.19
C GLU A 107 13.07 12.59 4.69
N TYR A 108 12.12 11.78 4.19
CA TYR A 108 12.03 11.45 2.76
C TYR A 108 11.13 12.40 1.96
N GLY A 109 10.66 13.50 2.55
CA GLY A 109 9.83 14.48 1.87
C GLY A 109 8.45 13.97 1.45
N LEU A 110 7.94 12.92 2.08
CA LEU A 110 6.64 12.32 1.74
C LEU A 110 5.48 13.23 2.17
N ARG A 111 4.47 13.31 1.34
CA ARG A 111 3.24 14.04 1.66
C ARG A 111 2.21 13.11 2.30
N ARG A 112 1.91 13.32 3.56
CA ARG A 112 0.95 12.50 4.30
C ARG A 112 -0.48 12.86 3.93
N SER A 113 -1.31 11.84 3.70
CA SER A 113 -2.74 11.96 3.48
C SER A 113 -3.48 10.93 4.33
N MET A 114 -4.61 11.30 4.92
CA MET A 114 -5.43 10.39 5.73
C MET A 114 -6.88 10.42 5.27
N SER A 115 -7.52 9.25 5.31
CA SER A 115 -8.96 9.12 5.05
C SER A 115 -9.78 10.03 5.97
N ARG A 116 -10.92 10.53 5.47
CA ARG A 116 -11.89 11.25 6.31
C ARG A 116 -12.54 10.28 7.28
N LYS A 117 -12.99 10.77 8.44
CA LYS A 117 -13.75 9.95 9.40
C LYS A 117 -15.03 9.44 8.72
N GLY A 118 -15.14 8.10 8.57
CA GLY A 118 -16.35 7.47 7.99
C GLY A 118 -16.44 7.49 6.46
N SER A 119 -15.34 7.77 5.72
CA SER A 119 -15.29 7.77 4.25
C SER A 119 -14.54 6.54 3.74
N SER A 120 -15.28 5.49 3.34
CA SER A 120 -14.77 4.28 2.69
C SER A 120 -14.22 4.47 1.27
N PRO A 121 -14.75 5.38 0.40
CA PRO A 121 -14.34 5.43 -1.00
C PRO A 121 -12.86 5.79 -1.21
N ASP A 122 -12.23 6.43 -0.24
CA ASP A 122 -10.84 6.89 -0.37
C ASP A 122 -9.82 5.73 -0.32
N ASN A 123 -10.25 4.51 0.03
CA ASN A 123 -9.39 3.35 0.25
C ASN A 123 -9.69 2.16 -0.69
N ALA A 124 -10.51 2.34 -1.72
CA ALA A 124 -11.01 1.26 -2.57
C ALA A 124 -9.90 0.38 -3.21
N ARG A 125 -8.72 0.94 -3.52
CA ARG A 125 -7.59 0.16 -4.06
C ARG A 125 -6.89 -0.68 -2.99
N ALA A 126 -6.72 -0.15 -1.78
CA ALA A 126 -6.23 -0.95 -0.66
C ALA A 126 -7.24 -2.04 -0.28
N GLU A 127 -8.52 -1.70 -0.21
CA GLU A 127 -9.59 -2.67 0.02
C GLU A 127 -9.59 -3.76 -1.06
N GLY A 128 -9.29 -3.41 -2.32
CA GLY A 128 -9.13 -4.35 -3.42
C GLY A 128 -7.98 -5.32 -3.22
N LEU A 129 -6.80 -4.87 -2.79
CA LEU A 129 -5.67 -5.76 -2.48
C LEU A 129 -5.99 -6.62 -1.26
N PHE A 130 -6.38 -6.03 -0.15
CA PHE A 130 -6.64 -6.75 1.09
C PHE A 130 -7.82 -7.70 0.99
N GLY A 131 -8.87 -7.32 0.25
CA GLY A 131 -10.01 -8.20 -0.03
C GLY A 131 -9.59 -9.43 -0.81
N ARG A 132 -8.79 -9.26 -1.88
CA ARG A 132 -8.25 -10.37 -2.68
C ARG A 132 -7.32 -11.25 -1.87
N LEU A 133 -6.38 -10.66 -1.14
CA LEU A 133 -5.47 -11.38 -0.25
C LEU A 133 -6.25 -12.27 0.73
N LYS A 134 -7.28 -11.73 1.37
CA LYS A 134 -8.10 -12.51 2.29
C LYS A 134 -8.88 -13.63 1.61
N VAL A 135 -9.43 -13.38 0.43
CA VAL A 135 -10.21 -14.37 -0.33
C VAL A 135 -9.32 -15.42 -0.96
N GLU A 136 -8.22 -15.03 -1.58
CA GLU A 136 -7.37 -15.93 -2.35
C GLU A 136 -6.38 -16.72 -1.49
N PHE A 137 -5.84 -16.07 -0.46
CA PHE A 137 -4.81 -16.68 0.41
C PHE A 137 -5.39 -17.21 1.71
N PHE A 138 -6.33 -16.49 2.35
CA PHE A 138 -6.66 -16.76 3.75
C PHE A 138 -7.94 -17.57 3.96
N TYR A 139 -9.09 -17.14 3.40
CA TYR A 139 -10.40 -17.71 3.76
C TYR A 139 -10.66 -19.11 3.24
N GLY A 140 -10.00 -19.53 2.18
CA GLY A 140 -10.20 -20.87 1.59
C GLY A 140 -9.30 -21.96 2.17
N CYS A 141 -8.44 -21.63 3.14
CA CYS A 141 -7.42 -22.55 3.66
C CYS A 141 -7.77 -23.00 5.08
N ASP A 142 -7.45 -24.28 5.38
CA ASP A 142 -7.44 -24.80 6.74
C ASP A 142 -6.06 -24.52 7.37
N TRP A 143 -6.07 -23.69 8.41
CA TRP A 143 -4.87 -23.31 9.15
C TRP A 143 -4.63 -24.16 10.40
N THR A 144 -5.35 -25.25 10.56
CA THR A 144 -5.16 -26.19 11.69
C THR A 144 -3.77 -26.82 11.62
N GLY A 145 -3.03 -26.74 12.74
CA GLY A 145 -1.66 -27.27 12.82
C GLY A 145 -0.56 -26.45 12.14
N VAL A 146 -0.91 -25.32 11.51
CA VAL A 146 0.08 -24.40 10.96
C VAL A 146 0.64 -23.52 12.08
N THR A 147 1.97 -23.45 12.21
CA THR A 147 2.64 -22.58 13.18
C THR A 147 2.62 -21.11 12.70
N MET A 148 2.84 -20.16 13.62
CA MET A 148 2.90 -18.74 13.25
C MET A 148 4.04 -18.43 12.30
N GLU A 149 5.20 -19.04 12.51
CA GLU A 149 6.37 -18.88 11.65
C GLU A 149 6.04 -19.33 10.22
N ARG A 150 5.42 -20.53 10.07
CA ARG A 150 5.05 -21.05 8.76
C ARG A 150 3.97 -20.21 8.09
N PHE A 151 3.02 -19.67 8.86
CA PHE A 151 2.00 -18.76 8.33
C PHE A 151 2.63 -17.46 7.81
N ILE A 152 3.59 -16.89 8.54
CA ILE A 152 4.31 -15.67 8.13
C ILE A 152 5.09 -15.91 6.83
N GLU A 153 5.80 -17.03 6.72
CA GLU A 153 6.51 -17.43 5.50
C GLU A 153 5.56 -17.55 4.30
N LEU A 154 4.43 -18.25 4.47
CA LEU A 154 3.44 -18.42 3.40
C LEU A 154 2.81 -17.10 2.97
N LEU A 155 2.58 -16.18 3.91
CA LEU A 155 2.06 -14.85 3.60
C LEU A 155 3.09 -14.01 2.84
N ASP A 156 4.36 -14.11 3.20
CA ASP A 156 5.47 -13.45 2.50
C ASP A 156 5.62 -14.02 1.07
N GLU A 157 5.66 -15.35 0.93
CA GLU A 157 5.70 -16.04 -0.38
C GLU A 157 4.52 -15.60 -1.29
N TYR A 158 3.31 -15.45 -0.71
CA TYR A 158 2.15 -14.97 -1.46
C TYR A 158 2.32 -13.54 -1.94
N LEU A 159 2.87 -12.64 -1.13
CA LEU A 159 3.09 -11.24 -1.52
C LEU A 159 4.16 -11.11 -2.60
N VAL A 160 5.23 -11.91 -2.53
CA VAL A 160 6.25 -12.02 -3.59
C VAL A 160 5.60 -12.51 -4.88
N TRP A 161 4.85 -13.61 -4.84
CA TRP A 161 4.12 -14.12 -6.00
C TRP A 161 3.12 -13.09 -6.56
N TYR A 162 2.39 -12.38 -5.69
CA TYR A 162 1.46 -11.33 -6.11
C TYR A 162 2.15 -10.21 -6.89
N ARG A 163 3.32 -9.79 -6.42
CA ARG A 163 4.13 -8.75 -7.05
C ARG A 163 4.72 -9.21 -8.39
N ASP A 164 5.30 -10.41 -8.42
CA ASP A 164 6.17 -10.84 -9.49
C ASP A 164 5.44 -11.67 -10.57
N GLU A 165 4.40 -12.41 -10.21
CA GLU A 165 3.79 -13.41 -11.08
C GLU A 165 2.27 -13.27 -11.27
N LYS A 166 1.54 -12.71 -10.28
CA LYS A 166 0.09 -12.63 -10.36
C LYS A 166 -0.39 -11.79 -11.53
N ILE A 167 -1.06 -12.44 -12.48
CA ILE A 167 -1.64 -11.78 -13.66
C ILE A 167 -2.86 -10.95 -13.27
N LYS A 168 -2.90 -9.69 -13.72
CA LYS A 168 -3.97 -8.74 -13.51
C LYS A 168 -4.54 -8.26 -14.85
N SER A 169 -5.86 -8.33 -15.00
CA SER A 169 -6.55 -7.89 -16.23
C SER A 169 -6.40 -6.38 -16.48
N ASP A 170 -6.40 -5.59 -15.42
CA ASP A 170 -6.23 -4.13 -15.47
C ASP A 170 -4.81 -3.69 -15.87
N LEU A 171 -3.84 -4.61 -15.85
CA LEU A 171 -2.46 -4.41 -16.35
C LEU A 171 -2.21 -5.11 -17.71
N GLY A 172 -3.25 -5.37 -18.48
CA GLY A 172 -3.13 -6.05 -19.76
C GLY A 172 -2.63 -7.48 -19.63
N TYR A 173 -3.11 -8.21 -18.63
CA TYR A 173 -2.76 -9.59 -18.31
C TYR A 173 -1.28 -9.79 -18.00
N ARG A 174 -0.70 -8.84 -17.24
CA ARG A 174 0.66 -8.89 -16.72
C ARG A 174 0.66 -8.86 -15.20
N SER A 175 1.74 -9.32 -14.57
CA SER A 175 2.00 -9.03 -13.17
C SER A 175 2.41 -7.56 -13.00
N PRO A 176 2.29 -6.98 -11.79
CA PRO A 176 2.78 -5.63 -11.52
C PRO A 176 4.25 -5.44 -11.92
N MET A 177 5.11 -6.39 -11.56
CA MET A 177 6.53 -6.37 -11.90
C MET A 177 6.76 -6.42 -13.41
N GLN A 178 6.08 -7.34 -14.13
CA GLN A 178 6.21 -7.44 -15.58
C GLN A 178 5.69 -6.19 -16.28
N TYR A 179 4.58 -5.61 -15.79
CA TYR A 179 4.03 -4.38 -16.32
C TYR A 179 5.02 -3.21 -16.23
N ARG A 180 5.71 -3.05 -15.09
CA ARG A 180 6.77 -2.04 -14.94
C ARG A 180 7.95 -2.27 -15.86
N LYS A 181 8.42 -3.52 -15.98
CA LYS A 181 9.52 -3.88 -16.89
C LYS A 181 9.19 -3.55 -18.34
N ASP A 182 7.98 -3.86 -18.79
CA ASP A 182 7.53 -3.59 -20.17
C ASP A 182 7.42 -2.07 -20.46
N LEU A 183 7.21 -1.26 -19.44
CA LEU A 183 7.22 0.20 -19.54
C LEU A 183 8.62 0.81 -19.41
N GLY A 184 9.67 0.00 -19.23
CA GLY A 184 11.03 0.49 -18.99
C GLY A 184 11.22 1.17 -17.63
N LEU A 185 10.32 0.92 -16.68
CA LEU A 185 10.40 1.46 -15.32
C LEU A 185 11.27 0.55 -14.46
N ALA A 186 12.08 1.15 -13.59
CA ALA A 186 12.85 0.40 -12.60
C ALA A 186 11.89 -0.41 -11.70
N ALA A 187 12.28 -1.62 -11.41
CA ALA A 187 11.57 -2.54 -10.52
C ALA A 187 12.27 -2.60 -9.17
#